data_a4c709de1e49f7df252ab7a6101254e3
#
_entry.id   a4c709de1e49f7df252ab7a6101254e3
#
_cell.length_a   1.000
_cell.length_b   1.000
_cell.length_c   1.000
_cell.angle_alpha   90.00
_cell.angle_beta   90.00
_cell.angle_gamma   90.00
#
_symmetry.space_group_name_H-M   'P 1'
#
loop_
_entity.id
_entity.type
_entity.pdbx_description
1 polymer ?
#
loop_
_entity_poly.entity_id
_entity_poly.type
_entity_poly.pdbx_seq_one_letter_code
_entity_poly.pdbx_strand_id
1 'polypeptide(L)'
;SRRQRQMCIRDSIGAGLNRMNIYTVRKATQGLANYIIKAGKQSQGVAIAYDSRHMSPEFADEAALCLAANGIKAYVFESLRPTPELSYAVRELKCVAGINVTASHNPPEYNGYKVYWEDGSQIVSPQDQDILKHVADVEKYEDVKTMDKDKAVADGLFCMVPASVDENYYQALIKQTIHGDIIPKVADDIKIVYTPLHG
;
A
#
# COMPACT_ATOMS: atom_id res chain seq x y z
N SER A 1 20.47 -16.37 0.96
CA SER A 1 20.72 -15.49 -0.18
C SER A 1 20.43 -14.04 0.20
N ARG A 2 21.48 -13.19 0.21
CA ARG A 2 21.41 -11.75 0.55
C ARG A 2 20.81 -10.92 -0.60
N ARG A 3 19.77 -11.39 -1.26
CA ARG A 3 19.18 -10.67 -2.40
C ARG A 3 17.92 -9.94 -1.96
N GLN A 4 17.96 -8.62 -2.18
CA GLN A 4 16.87 -7.65 -2.13
C GLN A 4 16.34 -7.38 -0.71
N ARG A 5 17.05 -6.53 0.01
CA ARG A 5 16.46 -5.70 1.05
C ARG A 5 15.77 -4.48 0.39
N GLN A 6 14.76 -4.75 -0.38
CA GLN A 6 13.72 -3.76 -0.60
C GLN A 6 12.95 -3.66 0.72
N MET A 7 12.41 -2.50 1.07
CA MET A 7 11.51 -2.40 2.21
C MET A 7 10.24 -3.18 1.87
N CYS A 8 10.34 -4.47 2.03
CA CYS A 8 9.29 -5.44 1.83
C CYS A 8 9.39 -6.39 3.01
N ILE A 9 8.54 -6.18 4.01
CA ILE A 9 8.29 -7.21 4.99
C ILE A 9 7.44 -8.24 4.26
N ARG A 10 7.97 -9.43 4.09
CA ARG A 10 7.25 -10.54 3.47
C ARG A 10 7.54 -11.79 4.25
N ASP A 11 6.53 -12.30 4.95
CA ASP A 11 6.64 -13.52 5.75
C ASP A 11 5.27 -14.16 5.94
N SER A 12 5.26 -15.33 6.56
CA SER A 12 4.03 -15.97 7.02
C SER A 12 3.34 -15.13 8.09
N ILE A 13 2.01 -15.13 8.06
CA ILE A 13 1.19 -14.47 9.08
C ILE A 13 1.33 -15.25 10.41
N GLY A 14 1.56 -14.53 11.51
CA GLY A 14 1.65 -15.16 12.83
C GLY A 14 2.32 -14.27 13.88
N ALA A 15 2.39 -14.77 15.09
CA ALA A 15 3.02 -14.09 16.21
C ALA A 15 4.55 -14.06 16.07
N GLY A 16 5.18 -12.99 16.53
CA GLY A 16 6.63 -12.83 16.57
C GLY A 16 7.16 -11.72 15.66
N LEU A 17 8.37 -11.27 15.96
CA LEU A 17 8.98 -10.09 15.30
C LEU A 17 9.40 -10.35 13.85
N ASN A 18 9.51 -11.63 13.45
CA ASN A 18 9.93 -12.04 12.11
C ASN A 18 8.74 -12.51 11.26
N ARG A 19 7.50 -12.22 11.67
CA ARG A 19 6.28 -12.60 10.96
C ARG A 19 5.39 -11.40 10.68
N MET A 20 4.51 -11.54 9.69
CA MET A 20 3.48 -10.55 9.41
C MET A 20 2.40 -10.61 10.49
N ASN A 21 2.23 -9.51 11.19
CA ASN A 21 1.17 -9.26 12.16
C ASN A 21 0.97 -7.76 12.35
N ILE A 22 -0.04 -7.37 13.11
CA ILE A 22 -0.38 -5.95 13.35
C ILE A 22 0.79 -5.18 13.99
N TYR A 23 1.59 -5.81 14.84
CA TYR A 23 2.71 -5.15 15.53
C TYR A 23 3.85 -4.83 14.57
N THR A 24 4.20 -5.78 13.68
CA THR A 24 5.25 -5.56 12.68
C THR A 24 4.83 -4.57 11.61
N VAL A 25 3.55 -4.57 11.20
CA VAL A 25 2.99 -3.58 10.27
C VAL A 25 3.01 -2.19 10.90
N ARG A 26 2.52 -2.03 12.12
CA ARG A 26 2.54 -0.75 12.85
C ARG A 26 3.96 -0.21 13.02
N LYS A 27 4.92 -1.07 13.42
CA LYS A 27 6.33 -0.68 13.56
C LYS A 27 6.94 -0.19 12.24
N ALA A 28 6.70 -0.92 11.16
CA ALA A 28 7.17 -0.52 9.83
C ALA A 28 6.55 0.82 9.39
N THR A 29 5.26 1.00 9.65
CA THR A 29 4.55 2.23 9.32
C THR A 29 5.00 3.41 10.19
N GLN A 30 5.31 3.18 11.48
CA GLN A 30 5.90 4.23 12.33
C GLN A 30 7.25 4.70 11.79
N GLY A 31 8.11 3.78 11.37
CA GLY A 31 9.39 4.14 10.74
C GLY A 31 9.21 4.93 9.45
N LEU A 32 8.26 4.52 8.61
CA LEU A 32 7.90 5.27 7.39
C LEU A 32 7.37 6.67 7.74
N ALA A 33 6.48 6.78 8.73
CA ALA A 33 5.94 8.06 9.20
C ALA A 33 7.06 8.99 9.69
N ASN A 34 7.99 8.47 10.48
CA ASN A 34 9.14 9.24 10.97
C ASN A 34 10.00 9.77 9.80
N TYR A 35 10.22 8.95 8.78
CA TYR A 35 10.94 9.36 7.57
C TYR A 35 10.21 10.46 6.80
N ILE A 36 8.89 10.31 6.60
CA ILE A 36 8.04 11.32 5.91
C ILE A 36 8.05 12.65 6.68
N ILE A 37 7.93 12.61 8.01
CA ILE A 37 7.95 13.81 8.87
C ILE A 37 9.30 14.50 8.77
N LYS A 38 10.39 13.75 8.85
CA LYS A 38 11.76 14.28 8.72
C LYS A 38 11.98 14.95 7.35
N ALA A 39 11.37 14.41 6.30
CA ALA A 39 11.39 15.00 4.97
C ALA A 39 10.47 16.23 4.81
N GLY A 40 9.67 16.58 5.83
CA GLY A 40 8.71 17.69 5.78
C GLY A 40 7.53 17.48 4.82
N LYS A 41 7.19 16.23 4.51
CA LYS A 41 6.20 15.87 3.47
C LYS A 41 4.88 15.31 4.02
N GLN A 42 4.63 15.40 5.33
CA GLN A 42 3.45 14.80 5.96
C GLN A 42 2.12 15.31 5.41
N SER A 43 2.07 16.53 4.88
CA SER A 43 0.84 17.13 4.31
C SER A 43 0.37 16.47 3.01
N GLN A 44 1.24 15.73 2.33
CA GLN A 44 0.92 15.09 1.05
C GLN A 44 0.11 13.79 1.21
N GLY A 45 0.17 13.15 2.37
CA GLY A 45 -0.55 11.93 2.64
C GLY A 45 0.07 10.68 2.01
N VAL A 46 -0.56 9.52 2.26
CA VAL A 46 -0.12 8.19 1.79
C VAL A 46 -1.31 7.43 1.23
N ALA A 47 -1.18 6.85 0.04
CA ALA A 47 -2.19 5.95 -0.54
C ALA A 47 -1.93 4.50 -0.11
N ILE A 48 -2.99 3.73 0.16
CA ILE A 48 -2.87 2.35 0.65
C ILE A 48 -3.79 1.44 -0.16
N ALA A 49 -3.21 0.42 -0.79
CA ALA A 49 -3.92 -0.65 -1.46
C ALA A 49 -3.58 -2.00 -0.82
N TYR A 50 -4.44 -2.97 -1.05
CA TYR A 50 -4.29 -4.33 -0.55
C TYR A 50 -4.90 -5.34 -1.53
N ASP A 51 -4.46 -6.59 -1.41
CA ASP A 51 -4.97 -7.71 -2.20
C ASP A 51 -5.98 -8.57 -1.41
N SER A 52 -6.38 -9.71 -2.00
CA SER A 52 -7.36 -10.63 -1.43
C SER A 52 -6.81 -11.57 -0.34
N ARG A 53 -5.57 -11.39 0.10
CA ARG A 53 -4.93 -12.26 1.10
C ARG A 53 -5.54 -12.10 2.48
N HIS A 54 -5.39 -13.14 3.29
CA HIS A 54 -5.76 -13.09 4.70
C HIS A 54 -5.11 -11.89 5.38
N MET A 55 -5.86 -11.19 6.20
CA MET A 55 -5.44 -10.02 6.98
C MET A 55 -4.99 -8.80 6.14
N SER A 56 -5.13 -8.80 4.81
CA SER A 56 -4.72 -7.65 4.00
C SER A 56 -5.52 -6.39 4.30
N PRO A 57 -6.86 -6.43 4.43
CA PRO A 57 -7.64 -5.25 4.84
C PRO A 57 -7.27 -4.76 6.25
N GLU A 58 -7.10 -5.67 7.21
CA GLU A 58 -6.75 -5.34 8.59
C GLU A 58 -5.37 -4.70 8.67
N PHE A 59 -4.39 -5.21 7.94
CA PHE A 59 -3.05 -4.62 7.87
C PHE A 59 -3.05 -3.25 7.18
N ALA A 60 -3.90 -3.05 6.17
CA ALA A 60 -4.07 -1.75 5.53
C ALA A 60 -4.67 -0.73 6.51
N ASP A 61 -5.71 -1.11 7.26
CA ASP A 61 -6.31 -0.28 8.30
C ASP A 61 -5.28 0.08 9.40
N GLU A 62 -4.52 -0.89 9.89
CA GLU A 62 -3.50 -0.67 10.91
C GLU A 62 -2.38 0.29 10.45
N ALA A 63 -1.98 0.18 9.19
CA ALA A 63 -1.04 1.13 8.59
C ALA A 63 -1.66 2.54 8.52
N ALA A 64 -2.92 2.65 8.08
CA ALA A 64 -3.63 3.92 7.99
C ALA A 64 -3.78 4.60 9.37
N LEU A 65 -4.15 3.84 10.40
CA LEU A 65 -4.31 4.36 11.77
C LEU A 65 -2.98 4.79 12.41
N CYS A 66 -1.89 4.10 12.08
CA CYS A 66 -0.56 4.53 12.49
C CYS A 66 -0.14 5.84 11.81
N LEU A 67 -0.37 5.99 10.50
CA LEU A 67 -0.12 7.24 9.78
C LEU A 67 -0.97 8.39 10.34
N ALA A 68 -2.27 8.16 10.53
CA ALA A 68 -3.20 9.14 11.09
C ALA A 68 -2.76 9.62 12.47
N ALA A 69 -2.33 8.72 13.35
CA ALA A 69 -1.81 9.06 14.69
C ALA A 69 -0.50 9.90 14.64
N ASN A 70 0.19 9.91 13.50
CA ASN A 70 1.34 10.77 13.23
C ASN A 70 0.98 12.04 12.43
N GLY A 71 -0.31 12.34 12.27
CA GLY A 71 -0.80 13.51 11.54
C GLY A 71 -0.61 13.42 10.02
N ILE A 72 -0.44 12.21 9.49
CA ILE A 72 -0.30 11.94 8.05
C ILE A 72 -1.63 11.37 7.55
N LYS A 73 -2.24 12.03 6.57
CA LYS A 73 -3.49 11.54 5.95
C LYS A 73 -3.24 10.24 5.20
N ALA A 74 -4.08 9.23 5.46
CA ALA A 74 -4.10 7.97 4.75
C ALA A 74 -5.31 7.90 3.82
N TYR A 75 -5.07 7.57 2.56
CA TYR A 75 -6.10 7.29 1.56
C TYR A 75 -6.13 5.77 1.33
N VAL A 76 -7.17 5.10 1.83
CA VAL A 76 -7.33 3.64 1.74
C VAL A 76 -8.33 3.31 0.64
N PHE A 77 -8.02 2.34 -0.20
CA PHE A 77 -9.00 1.84 -1.17
C PHE A 77 -10.13 1.10 -0.44
N GLU A 78 -11.35 1.30 -0.90
CA GLU A 78 -12.56 0.70 -0.32
C GLU A 78 -12.54 -0.84 -0.41
N SER A 79 -11.95 -1.36 -1.47
CA SER A 79 -11.78 -2.79 -1.71
C SER A 79 -10.42 -3.07 -2.34
N LEU A 80 -10.08 -4.34 -2.54
CA LEU A 80 -8.80 -4.75 -3.13
C LEU A 80 -8.55 -4.04 -4.48
N ARG A 81 -7.29 -3.63 -4.70
CA ARG A 81 -6.84 -3.02 -5.95
C ARG A 81 -5.49 -3.58 -6.37
N PRO A 82 -5.24 -3.69 -7.69
CA PRO A 82 -3.96 -4.17 -8.19
C PRO A 82 -2.83 -3.14 -7.95
N THR A 83 -1.61 -3.64 -7.85
CA THR A 83 -0.41 -2.82 -7.64
C THR A 83 -0.26 -1.63 -8.62
N PRO A 84 -0.54 -1.77 -9.94
CA PRO A 84 -0.45 -0.63 -10.85
C PRO A 84 -1.42 0.50 -10.54
N GLU A 85 -2.58 0.19 -9.98
CA GLU A 85 -3.57 1.19 -9.60
C GLU A 85 -3.12 1.97 -8.36
N LEU A 86 -2.46 1.32 -7.39
CA LEU A 86 -1.80 2.04 -6.30
C LEU A 86 -0.74 3.02 -6.84
N SER A 87 0.12 2.57 -7.75
CA SER A 87 1.12 3.42 -8.38
C SER A 87 0.49 4.64 -9.06
N TYR A 88 -0.65 4.44 -9.72
CA TYR A 88 -1.42 5.51 -10.31
C TYR A 88 -2.00 6.46 -9.25
N ALA A 89 -2.63 5.91 -8.21
CA ALA A 89 -3.23 6.69 -7.12
C ALA A 89 -2.22 7.58 -6.38
N VAL A 90 -1.00 7.08 -6.13
CA VAL A 90 0.08 7.88 -5.50
C VAL A 90 0.33 9.15 -6.30
N ARG A 91 0.43 9.05 -7.62
CA ARG A 91 0.67 10.20 -8.52
C ARG A 91 -0.55 11.09 -8.68
N GLU A 92 -1.73 10.49 -8.87
CA GLU A 92 -2.99 11.22 -9.08
C GLU A 92 -3.36 12.05 -7.84
N LEU A 93 -3.24 11.47 -6.64
CA LEU A 93 -3.51 12.14 -5.37
C LEU A 93 -2.34 12.99 -4.87
N LYS A 94 -1.20 12.98 -5.58
CA LYS A 94 0.05 13.65 -5.19
C LYS A 94 0.52 13.24 -3.79
N CYS A 95 0.33 11.97 -3.44
CA CYS A 95 0.81 11.41 -2.19
C CYS A 95 2.33 11.35 -2.17
N VAL A 96 2.92 11.49 -0.97
CA VAL A 96 4.37 11.32 -0.78
C VAL A 96 4.79 9.87 -0.92
N ALA A 97 3.90 8.94 -0.58
CA ALA A 97 4.19 7.50 -0.61
C ALA A 97 2.92 6.68 -0.88
N GLY A 98 3.13 5.41 -1.20
CA GLY A 98 2.10 4.39 -1.25
C GLY A 98 2.49 3.16 -0.44
N ILE A 99 1.50 2.47 0.10
CA ILE A 99 1.67 1.18 0.78
C ILE A 99 0.84 0.14 0.04
N ASN A 100 1.44 -0.99 -0.32
CA ASN A 100 0.71 -2.14 -0.86
C ASN A 100 0.86 -3.34 0.08
N VAL A 101 -0.28 -3.78 0.62
CA VAL A 101 -0.34 -4.97 1.48
C VAL A 101 -0.57 -6.18 0.59
N THR A 102 0.52 -6.87 0.24
CA THR A 102 0.50 -8.02 -0.67
C THR A 102 1.79 -8.84 -0.55
N ALA A 103 1.69 -10.15 -0.67
CA ALA A 103 2.84 -11.03 -0.86
C ALA A 103 2.98 -11.51 -2.31
N SER A 104 2.33 -10.83 -3.29
CA SER A 104 2.40 -11.21 -4.71
C SER A 104 1.87 -12.63 -4.94
N HIS A 105 2.69 -13.52 -5.50
CA HIS A 105 2.36 -14.92 -5.83
C HIS A 105 2.78 -15.95 -4.76
N ASN A 106 3.16 -15.52 -3.57
CA ASN A 106 3.53 -16.43 -2.48
C ASN A 106 2.31 -17.22 -2.00
N PRO A 107 2.49 -18.38 -1.34
CA PRO A 107 1.40 -19.15 -0.74
C PRO A 107 0.47 -18.33 0.17
N PRO A 108 -0.78 -18.78 0.39
CA PRO A 108 -1.81 -17.98 1.05
C PRO A 108 -1.50 -17.61 2.52
N GLU A 109 -0.65 -18.37 3.20
CA GLU A 109 -0.20 -18.10 4.56
C GLU A 109 0.77 -16.92 4.67
N TYR A 110 1.28 -16.41 3.53
CA TYR A 110 2.16 -15.25 3.49
C TYR A 110 1.38 -13.96 3.27
N ASN A 111 1.89 -12.87 3.83
CA ASN A 111 1.51 -11.52 3.44
C ASN A 111 2.77 -10.63 3.38
N GLY A 112 2.62 -9.38 2.95
CA GLY A 112 3.74 -8.48 2.79
C GLY A 112 3.32 -7.02 2.86
N TYR A 113 4.31 -6.16 3.10
CA TYR A 113 4.17 -4.73 3.19
C TYR A 113 5.22 -4.09 2.28
N LYS A 114 4.78 -3.46 1.19
CA LYS A 114 5.64 -2.84 0.18
C LYS A 114 5.41 -1.34 0.18
N VAL A 115 6.49 -0.57 0.08
CA VAL A 115 6.43 0.89 0.03
C VAL A 115 6.75 1.40 -1.37
N TYR A 116 5.99 2.39 -1.80
CA TYR A 116 6.14 3.16 -3.03
C TYR A 116 6.42 4.62 -2.67
N TRP A 117 7.06 5.36 -3.55
CA TRP A 117 7.33 6.77 -3.32
C TRP A 117 6.48 7.66 -4.25
N GLU A 118 6.68 8.97 -4.17
CA GLU A 118 5.87 9.99 -4.86
C GLU A 118 5.83 9.86 -6.39
N ASP A 119 6.80 9.19 -6.98
CA ASP A 119 6.83 8.86 -8.41
C ASP A 119 5.95 7.65 -8.79
N GLY A 120 5.37 6.97 -7.79
CA GLY A 120 4.58 5.76 -7.96
C GLY A 120 5.42 4.49 -8.12
N SER A 121 6.74 4.55 -7.99
CA SER A 121 7.62 3.39 -8.06
C SER A 121 7.88 2.78 -6.70
N GLN A 122 8.08 1.46 -6.66
CA GLN A 122 8.52 0.81 -5.42
C GLN A 122 9.91 1.34 -5.05
N ILE A 123 10.09 1.71 -3.77
CA ILE A 123 11.35 2.26 -3.28
C ILE A 123 12.52 1.30 -3.48
N VAL A 124 13.66 1.87 -3.82
CA VAL A 124 14.93 1.19 -4.04
C VAL A 124 16.05 1.88 -3.26
N SER A 125 17.23 1.27 -3.24
CA SER A 125 18.41 1.87 -2.59
C SER A 125 18.79 3.21 -3.26
N PRO A 126 19.17 4.25 -2.46
CA PRO A 126 19.43 4.23 -1.02
C PRO A 126 18.22 4.46 -0.12
N GLN A 127 17.07 4.88 -0.66
CA GLN A 127 15.90 5.31 0.11
C GLN A 127 15.31 4.20 0.99
N ASP A 128 15.30 2.95 0.49
CA ASP A 128 14.85 1.80 1.28
C ASP A 128 15.68 1.61 2.55
N GLN A 129 17.00 1.84 2.47
CA GLN A 129 17.90 1.74 3.61
C GLN A 129 17.65 2.85 4.64
N ASP A 130 17.38 4.06 4.19
CA ASP A 130 17.07 5.19 5.06
C ASP A 130 15.75 4.95 5.82
N ILE A 131 14.72 4.46 5.15
CA ILE A 131 13.45 4.11 5.78
C ILE A 131 13.64 2.95 6.77
N LEU A 132 14.37 1.88 6.39
CA LEU A 132 14.68 0.76 7.28
C LEU A 132 15.43 1.19 8.53
N LYS A 133 16.30 2.20 8.43
CA LYS A 133 16.95 2.80 9.60
C LYS A 133 15.93 3.43 10.55
N HIS A 134 14.97 4.21 10.02
CA HIS A 134 13.91 4.78 10.85
C HIS A 134 13.00 3.72 11.47
N VAL A 135 12.81 2.56 10.80
CA VAL A 135 12.09 1.42 11.39
C VAL A 135 12.91 0.77 12.52
N ALA A 136 14.23 0.67 12.35
CA ALA A 136 15.12 0.14 13.39
C ALA A 136 15.20 1.05 14.61
N ASP A 137 15.16 2.38 14.40
CA ASP A 137 15.19 3.40 15.47
C ASP A 137 13.91 3.38 16.35
N VAL A 138 12.84 2.71 15.93
CA VAL A 138 11.68 2.42 16.78
C VAL A 138 12.03 1.23 17.68
N GLU A 139 12.69 1.49 18.79
CA GLU A 139 13.19 0.45 19.69
C GLU A 139 12.09 -0.16 20.55
N LYS A 140 11.19 0.68 21.06
CA LYS A 140 10.11 0.27 21.95
C LYS A 140 8.77 0.31 21.23
N TYR A 141 7.93 -0.66 21.54
CA TYR A 141 6.58 -0.70 20.96
C TYR A 141 5.69 0.46 21.43
N GLU A 142 5.96 1.01 22.61
CA GLU A 142 5.28 2.17 23.16
C GLU A 142 5.51 3.45 22.32
N ASP A 143 6.57 3.48 21.52
CA ASP A 143 6.85 4.60 20.59
C ASP A 143 6.01 4.52 19.30
N VAL A 144 5.33 3.40 19.07
CA VAL A 144 4.45 3.20 17.91
C VAL A 144 3.10 3.83 18.20
N LYS A 145 2.77 4.86 17.45
CA LYS A 145 1.50 5.57 17.56
C LYS A 145 0.40 4.86 16.78
N THR A 146 -0.78 4.84 17.35
CA THR A 146 -2.01 4.43 16.68
C THR A 146 -3.18 5.22 17.26
N MET A 147 -4.31 5.25 16.55
CA MET A 147 -5.50 5.93 17.03
C MET A 147 -6.75 5.14 16.67
N ASP A 148 -7.86 5.51 17.28
CA ASP A 148 -9.17 4.96 16.97
C ASP A 148 -9.60 5.32 15.54
N LYS A 149 -10.25 4.38 14.84
CA LYS A 149 -10.66 4.54 13.44
C LYS A 149 -11.72 5.63 13.27
N ASP A 150 -12.74 5.65 14.14
CA ASP A 150 -13.82 6.63 14.05
C ASP A 150 -13.28 8.05 14.27
N LYS A 151 -12.32 8.17 15.21
CA LYS A 151 -11.60 9.43 15.42
C LYS A 151 -10.77 9.82 14.21
N ALA A 152 -10.02 8.89 13.60
CA ALA A 152 -9.21 9.16 12.42
C ALA A 152 -10.06 9.63 11.23
N VAL A 153 -11.25 9.03 11.06
CA VAL A 153 -12.23 9.44 10.05
C VAL A 153 -12.78 10.83 10.36
N ALA A 154 -13.21 11.09 11.60
CA ALA A 154 -13.72 12.39 12.01
C ALA A 154 -12.70 13.53 11.86
N ASP A 155 -11.42 13.25 12.14
CA ASP A 155 -10.32 14.19 11.99
C ASP A 155 -9.89 14.37 10.49
N GLY A 156 -10.48 13.60 9.55
CA GLY A 156 -10.14 13.64 8.12
C GLY A 156 -8.75 13.09 7.80
N LEU A 157 -8.20 12.24 8.67
CA LEU A 157 -6.89 11.60 8.52
C LEU A 157 -6.97 10.17 7.98
N PHE A 158 -8.13 9.52 8.09
CA PHE A 158 -8.45 8.27 7.41
C PHE A 158 -9.52 8.54 6.37
N CYS A 159 -9.17 8.46 5.09
CA CYS A 159 -10.05 8.76 3.97
C CYS A 159 -10.12 7.58 3.02
N MET A 160 -11.27 7.37 2.39
CA MET A 160 -11.34 6.49 1.23
C MET A 160 -10.70 7.16 0.02
N VAL A 161 -10.02 6.37 -0.83
CA VAL A 161 -9.58 6.84 -2.15
C VAL A 161 -10.82 7.26 -2.94
N PRO A 162 -10.84 8.47 -3.55
CA PRO A 162 -11.98 8.89 -4.36
C PRO A 162 -12.24 7.96 -5.54
N ALA A 163 -13.50 7.63 -5.82
CA ALA A 163 -13.90 6.77 -6.95
C ALA A 163 -13.41 7.31 -8.32
N SER A 164 -13.17 8.62 -8.42
CA SER A 164 -12.59 9.23 -9.62
C SER A 164 -11.19 8.71 -9.95
N VAL A 165 -10.45 8.20 -8.95
CA VAL A 165 -9.11 7.61 -9.18
C VAL A 165 -9.25 6.31 -9.99
N ASP A 166 -10.20 5.44 -9.64
CA ASP A 166 -10.49 4.20 -10.37
C ASP A 166 -10.88 4.54 -11.81
N GLU A 167 -11.81 5.48 -11.99
CA GLU A 167 -12.27 5.89 -13.33
C GLU A 167 -11.13 6.46 -14.18
N ASN A 168 -10.34 7.36 -13.63
CA ASN A 168 -9.20 7.95 -14.33
C ASN A 168 -8.13 6.91 -14.68
N TYR A 169 -7.91 5.93 -13.79
CA TYR A 169 -7.03 4.80 -14.05
C TYR A 169 -7.52 3.96 -15.23
N TYR A 170 -8.81 3.59 -15.27
CA TYR A 170 -9.39 2.85 -16.37
C TYR A 170 -9.31 3.63 -17.69
N GLN A 171 -9.59 4.91 -17.69
CA GLN A 171 -9.44 5.74 -18.87
C GLN A 171 -7.97 5.80 -19.36
N ALA A 172 -7.01 5.84 -18.43
CA ALA A 172 -5.60 5.78 -18.78
C ALA A 172 -5.22 4.44 -19.42
N LEU A 173 -5.76 3.32 -18.94
CA LEU A 173 -5.56 1.99 -19.54
C LEU A 173 -6.18 1.89 -20.93
N ILE A 174 -7.43 2.34 -21.10
CA ILE A 174 -8.15 2.30 -22.38
C ILE A 174 -7.35 3.06 -23.45
N LYS A 175 -6.75 4.20 -23.12
CA LYS A 175 -5.90 4.98 -24.05
C LYS A 175 -4.65 4.21 -24.53
N GLN A 176 -4.23 3.14 -23.84
CA GLN A 176 -3.12 2.30 -24.26
C GLN A 176 -3.55 1.18 -25.23
N THR A 177 -4.86 1.02 -25.49
CA THR A 177 -5.37 0.00 -26.41
C THR A 177 -5.00 0.34 -27.85
N ILE A 178 -4.19 -0.51 -28.48
CA ILE A 178 -3.67 -0.28 -29.85
C ILE A 178 -4.74 -0.55 -30.90
N HIS A 179 -5.49 -1.64 -30.74
CA HIS A 179 -6.49 -2.12 -31.72
C HIS A 179 -7.89 -2.21 -31.10
N GLY A 180 -8.38 -1.10 -30.53
CA GLY A 180 -9.70 -1.03 -29.91
C GLY A 180 -10.85 -1.32 -30.87
N ASP A 181 -10.65 -1.15 -32.19
CA ASP A 181 -11.62 -1.47 -33.25
C ASP A 181 -11.88 -2.97 -33.44
N ILE A 182 -10.99 -3.83 -32.98
CA ILE A 182 -11.14 -5.29 -33.05
C ILE A 182 -12.07 -5.80 -31.94
N ILE A 183 -12.05 -5.17 -30.77
CA ILE A 183 -12.80 -5.64 -29.58
C ILE A 183 -14.29 -5.84 -29.90
N PRO A 184 -15.02 -4.87 -30.47
CA PRO A 184 -16.41 -5.05 -30.78
C PRO A 184 -16.69 -6.18 -31.83
N LYS A 185 -15.70 -6.49 -32.67
CA LYS A 185 -15.85 -7.51 -33.73
C LYS A 185 -15.79 -8.94 -33.19
N VAL A 186 -15.18 -9.13 -32.01
CA VAL A 186 -14.93 -10.46 -31.42
C VAL A 186 -15.58 -10.64 -30.05
N ALA A 187 -16.17 -9.58 -29.49
CA ALA A 187 -16.71 -9.59 -28.15
C ALA A 187 -17.75 -10.67 -27.88
N ASP A 188 -18.59 -10.97 -28.89
CA ASP A 188 -19.66 -11.97 -28.77
C ASP A 188 -19.13 -13.43 -28.86
N ASP A 189 -17.97 -13.62 -29.47
CA ASP A 189 -17.38 -14.95 -29.69
C ASP A 189 -16.32 -15.31 -28.64
N ILE A 190 -15.67 -14.31 -28.04
CA ILE A 190 -14.63 -14.52 -27.02
C ILE A 190 -15.25 -15.02 -25.73
N LYS A 191 -14.67 -16.09 -25.18
CA LYS A 191 -14.97 -16.61 -23.85
C LYS A 191 -13.72 -16.53 -22.99
N ILE A 192 -13.77 -15.72 -21.93
CA ILE A 192 -12.65 -15.50 -21.01
C ILE A 192 -13.01 -16.09 -19.66
N VAL A 193 -12.16 -17.00 -19.16
CA VAL A 193 -12.18 -17.42 -17.75
C VAL A 193 -11.04 -16.68 -17.06
N TYR A 194 -11.41 -15.80 -16.14
CA TYR A 194 -10.45 -15.00 -15.37
C TYR A 194 -10.43 -15.43 -13.91
N THR A 195 -9.23 -15.63 -13.38
CA THR A 195 -9.03 -15.94 -11.95
C THR A 195 -7.72 -15.33 -11.46
N PRO A 196 -7.76 -14.41 -10.47
CA PRO A 196 -6.59 -13.78 -9.89
C PRO A 196 -6.04 -14.62 -8.72
N LEU A 197 -5.69 -15.88 -8.96
CA LEU A 197 -5.11 -16.76 -7.93
C LEU A 197 -3.78 -16.19 -7.43
N HIS A 198 -3.67 -16.09 -6.10
CA HIS A 198 -2.48 -15.58 -5.39
C HIS A 198 -2.06 -14.14 -5.81
N GLY A 199 -3.02 -13.25 -5.91
CA GLY A 199 -2.76 -11.81 -6.11
C GLY A 199 -3.04 -11.26 -7.46
#